data_90994662824c354ac8f40ec88c7f4d02
#
_entry.id   90994662824c354ac8f40ec88c7f4d02
#
_cell.length_a   1.000
_cell.length_b   1.000
_cell.length_c   1.000
_cell.angle_alpha   90.00
_cell.angle_beta   90.00
_cell.angle_gamma   90.00
#
_symmetry.space_group_name_H-M   'P 1'
#
loop_
_entity.id
_entity.type
_entity.pdbx_description
1 polymer ?
#
loop_
_entity_poly.entity_id
_entity_poly.type
_entity_poly.pdbx_seq_one_letter_code
_entity_poly.pdbx_strand_id
1 'polypeptide(L)'
;GLYLVSGNHSAVPEGVGSLQPPVWGLDSLLPAMPDPQGHAVGIEAPGGWICRISPDGKDWTMVASGFRNSVDLAINREGELFTFDSDLEFDVGSPWYRPTRVNHVTSASEFGWRAGSAKWPEYFADSNGAVVDIGPGSPTGISFGHHSNFPDRFQDKLFICDWTFGTIYTVDMEESGSSYVGTKREFLNGTPLNISAMRF
;
A
#
# COMPACT_ATOMS: atom_id res chain seq x y z
N GLY A 1 2.90 -0.73 19.64
CA GLY A 1 2.56 -2.05 19.09
C GLY A 1 3.41 -2.37 17.88
N LEU A 2 3.33 -3.61 17.43
CA LEU A 2 3.93 -4.04 16.18
C LEU A 2 2.91 -3.86 15.05
N TYR A 3 3.39 -3.61 13.83
CA TYR A 3 2.56 -3.63 12.64
C TYR A 3 3.10 -4.69 11.68
N LEU A 4 2.19 -5.43 11.08
CA LEU A 4 2.45 -6.43 10.05
C LEU A 4 1.68 -6.06 8.79
N VAL A 5 2.36 -6.03 7.66
CA VAL A 5 1.75 -5.88 6.34
C VAL A 5 1.82 -7.19 5.57
N SER A 6 0.79 -7.48 4.80
CA SER A 6 0.72 -8.67 3.96
C SER A 6 0.06 -8.37 2.61
N GLY A 7 0.57 -9.00 1.56
CA GLY A 7 0.00 -8.92 0.23
C GLY A 7 -1.27 -9.77 0.08
N ASN A 8 -1.92 -9.63 -1.07
CA ASN A 8 -3.23 -10.25 -1.38
C ASN A 8 -3.22 -11.78 -1.47
N HIS A 9 -2.05 -12.42 -1.55
CA HIS A 9 -1.94 -13.89 -1.52
C HIS A 9 -1.89 -14.49 -0.10
N SER A 10 -2.00 -13.65 0.93
CA SER A 10 -1.99 -14.10 2.32
C SER A 10 -3.38 -14.06 2.91
N ALA A 11 -3.87 -15.19 3.36
CA ALA A 11 -5.14 -15.25 4.07
C ALA A 11 -5.09 -14.42 5.36
N VAL A 12 -6.21 -13.85 5.73
CA VAL A 12 -6.39 -13.22 7.05
C VAL A 12 -6.32 -14.31 8.11
N PRO A 13 -5.46 -14.19 9.14
CA PRO A 13 -5.39 -15.19 10.19
C PRO A 13 -6.72 -15.34 10.94
N GLU A 14 -7.04 -16.55 11.38
CA GLU A 14 -8.23 -16.81 12.19
C GLU A 14 -8.19 -16.06 13.52
N GLY A 15 -9.34 -15.56 13.96
CA GLY A 15 -9.47 -14.87 15.25
C GLY A 15 -8.94 -13.44 15.27
N VAL A 16 -8.52 -12.89 14.14
CA VAL A 16 -8.12 -11.48 14.04
C VAL A 16 -9.34 -10.58 14.26
N GLY A 17 -9.25 -9.64 15.21
CA GLY A 17 -10.20 -8.54 15.32
C GLY A 17 -10.08 -7.62 14.11
N SER A 18 -11.15 -6.90 13.76
CA SER A 18 -11.13 -5.95 12.66
C SER A 18 -11.78 -4.64 13.06
N LEU A 19 -11.16 -3.53 12.67
CA LEU A 19 -11.76 -2.20 12.79
C LEU A 19 -12.78 -1.94 11.67
N GLN A 20 -12.73 -2.72 10.59
CA GLN A 20 -13.68 -2.71 9.50
C GLN A 20 -14.74 -3.79 9.71
N PRO A 21 -16.00 -3.59 9.27
CA PRO A 21 -16.96 -4.68 9.20
C PRO A 21 -16.43 -5.79 8.27
N PRO A 22 -16.38 -7.06 8.71
CA PRO A 22 -15.84 -8.16 7.88
C PRO A 22 -16.91 -8.68 6.89
N VAL A 23 -17.46 -7.80 6.07
CA VAL A 23 -18.56 -8.09 5.13
C VAL A 23 -18.09 -8.14 3.67
N TRP A 24 -16.82 -8.45 3.46
CA TRP A 24 -16.17 -8.44 2.14
C TRP A 24 -16.84 -9.30 1.08
N GLY A 25 -17.57 -10.34 1.47
CA GLY A 25 -18.34 -11.16 0.53
C GLY A 25 -19.53 -10.44 -0.11
N LEU A 26 -19.92 -9.28 0.42
CA LEU A 26 -21.00 -8.45 -0.10
C LEU A 26 -20.49 -7.31 -1.00
N ASP A 27 -19.19 -7.15 -1.13
CA ASP A 27 -18.54 -6.03 -1.81
C ASP A 27 -18.48 -6.14 -3.34
N SER A 28 -18.96 -7.21 -3.92
CA SER A 28 -18.88 -7.42 -5.37
C SER A 28 -19.87 -6.54 -6.12
N LEU A 29 -19.47 -5.32 -6.44
CA LEU A 29 -20.26 -4.38 -7.25
C LEU A 29 -20.31 -4.79 -8.73
N LEU A 30 -19.32 -5.50 -9.20
CA LEU A 30 -19.23 -6.03 -10.56
C LEU A 30 -18.91 -7.52 -10.52
N PRO A 31 -19.32 -8.30 -11.54
CA PRO A 31 -18.86 -9.68 -11.66
C PRO A 31 -17.34 -9.72 -11.66
N ALA A 32 -16.74 -10.57 -10.82
CA ALA A 32 -15.31 -10.79 -10.82
C ALA A 32 -14.88 -11.33 -12.19
N MET A 33 -14.08 -10.59 -12.93
CA MET A 33 -13.55 -11.00 -14.21
C MET A 33 -12.11 -11.46 -14.02
N PRO A 34 -11.77 -12.74 -14.25
CA PRO A 34 -10.42 -13.22 -14.09
C PRO A 34 -9.42 -12.35 -14.83
N ASP A 35 -8.29 -12.07 -14.19
CA ASP A 35 -7.14 -11.46 -14.84
C ASP A 35 -6.69 -12.38 -16.00
N PRO A 36 -6.61 -11.87 -17.24
CA PRO A 36 -6.17 -12.66 -18.40
C PRO A 36 -4.77 -13.27 -18.24
N GLN A 37 -3.93 -12.70 -17.38
CA GLN A 37 -2.61 -13.22 -17.04
C GLN A 37 -2.65 -14.27 -15.92
N GLY A 38 -3.80 -14.49 -15.32
CA GLY A 38 -3.97 -15.48 -14.25
C GLY A 38 -3.49 -15.03 -12.87
N HIS A 39 -3.12 -13.77 -12.69
CA HIS A 39 -2.73 -13.23 -11.40
C HIS A 39 -3.96 -13.13 -10.50
N ALA A 40 -3.80 -13.52 -9.24
CA ALA A 40 -4.83 -13.45 -8.21
C ALA A 40 -6.14 -14.18 -8.53
N VAL A 41 -6.13 -15.18 -9.42
CA VAL A 41 -7.27 -16.07 -9.64
C VAL A 41 -7.60 -16.83 -8.35
N GLY A 42 -8.84 -16.71 -7.89
CA GLY A 42 -9.30 -17.35 -6.65
C GLY A 42 -8.87 -16.64 -5.36
N ILE A 43 -8.24 -15.47 -5.46
CA ILE A 43 -7.96 -14.64 -4.28
C ILE A 43 -9.22 -13.82 -3.96
N GLU A 44 -9.69 -13.98 -2.75
CA GLU A 44 -10.89 -13.28 -2.26
C GLU A 44 -10.52 -11.98 -1.50
N ALA A 45 -11.54 -11.13 -1.30
CA ALA A 45 -11.43 -9.99 -0.41
C ALA A 45 -11.07 -10.44 1.03
N PRO A 46 -10.35 -9.64 1.79
CA PRO A 46 -10.02 -8.22 1.57
C PRO A 46 -8.77 -7.97 0.72
N GLY A 47 -8.13 -8.98 0.15
CA GLY A 47 -6.84 -8.83 -0.50
C GLY A 47 -5.71 -8.64 0.51
N GLY A 48 -4.74 -7.76 0.24
CA GLY A 48 -3.70 -7.42 1.20
C GLY A 48 -4.23 -6.63 2.39
N TRP A 49 -3.59 -6.78 3.53
CA TRP A 49 -4.04 -6.22 4.80
C TRP A 49 -2.89 -5.79 5.70
N ILE A 50 -3.22 -4.93 6.67
CA ILE A 50 -2.31 -4.48 7.72
C ILE A 50 -2.95 -4.74 9.07
N CYS A 51 -2.21 -5.43 9.96
CA CYS A 51 -2.60 -5.68 11.34
C CYS A 51 -1.68 -4.96 12.32
N ARG A 52 -2.29 -4.48 13.40
CA ARG A 52 -1.57 -4.12 14.62
C ARG A 52 -1.58 -5.31 15.56
N ILE A 53 -0.43 -5.59 16.17
CA ILE A 53 -0.23 -6.73 17.05
C ILE A 53 0.20 -6.21 18.43
N SER A 54 -0.37 -6.77 19.49
CA SER A 54 0.06 -6.47 20.86
C SER A 54 1.53 -6.88 21.07
N PRO A 55 2.26 -6.24 22.02
CA PRO A 55 3.68 -6.56 22.26
C PRO A 55 3.94 -8.02 22.68
N ASP A 56 2.97 -8.70 23.24
CA ASP A 56 3.04 -10.12 23.60
C ASP A 56 2.62 -11.08 22.47
N GLY A 57 2.24 -10.53 21.31
CA GLY A 57 1.89 -11.27 20.11
C GLY A 57 0.50 -11.92 20.10
N LYS A 58 -0.34 -11.69 21.13
CA LYS A 58 -1.60 -12.42 21.31
C LYS A 58 -2.79 -11.75 20.66
N ASP A 59 -2.86 -10.42 20.72
CA ASP A 59 -3.99 -9.67 20.21
C ASP A 59 -3.66 -9.07 18.85
N TRP A 60 -4.38 -9.51 17.84
CA TRP A 60 -4.24 -9.02 16.47
C TRP A 60 -5.48 -8.25 16.07
N THR A 61 -5.29 -7.07 15.51
CA THR A 61 -6.38 -6.24 15.00
C THR A 61 -6.04 -5.76 13.62
N MET A 62 -6.86 -6.10 12.63
CA MET A 62 -6.76 -5.56 11.28
C MET A 62 -7.11 -4.08 11.31
N VAL A 63 -6.19 -3.23 10.86
CA VAL A 63 -6.35 -1.78 10.84
C VAL A 63 -6.69 -1.25 9.45
N ALA A 64 -6.26 -1.94 8.40
CA ALA A 64 -6.53 -1.56 7.01
C ALA A 64 -6.49 -2.77 6.09
N SER A 65 -7.16 -2.66 4.95
CA SER A 65 -7.21 -3.72 3.92
C SER A 65 -7.37 -3.16 2.50
N GLY A 66 -7.53 -4.04 1.52
CA GLY A 66 -7.73 -3.65 0.13
C GLY A 66 -6.43 -3.31 -0.61
N PHE A 67 -5.30 -3.83 -0.15
CA PHE A 67 -4.02 -3.71 -0.84
C PHE A 67 -3.82 -4.87 -1.84
N ARG A 68 -2.95 -4.63 -2.85
CA ARG A 68 -2.49 -5.71 -3.71
C ARG A 68 -1.27 -6.41 -3.11
N ASN A 69 -0.15 -5.71 -3.00
CA ASN A 69 1.11 -6.31 -2.55
C ASN A 69 2.03 -5.28 -1.91
N SER A 70 1.56 -4.69 -0.83
CA SER A 70 2.41 -3.87 0.04
C SER A 70 3.35 -4.77 0.84
N VAL A 71 4.64 -4.41 0.95
CA VAL A 71 5.66 -5.25 1.60
C VAL A 71 6.35 -4.58 2.79
N ASP A 72 6.18 -3.27 2.95
CA ASP A 72 6.85 -2.50 4.01
C ASP A 72 5.99 -1.34 4.49
N LEU A 73 6.30 -0.81 5.66
CA LEU A 73 5.58 0.24 6.34
C LEU A 73 6.54 1.30 6.87
N ALA A 74 6.11 2.56 6.84
CA ALA A 74 6.83 3.68 7.44
C ALA A 74 5.89 4.53 8.30
N ILE A 75 6.43 5.10 9.37
CA ILE A 75 5.70 5.98 10.28
C ILE A 75 6.39 7.35 10.26
N ASN A 76 5.61 8.42 10.07
CA ASN A 76 6.13 9.78 10.12
C ASN A 76 6.34 10.27 11.58
N ARG A 77 6.78 11.51 11.76
CA ARG A 77 7.02 12.08 13.11
C ARG A 77 5.74 12.25 13.92
N GLU A 78 4.62 12.43 13.25
CA GLU A 78 3.28 12.60 13.83
C GLU A 78 2.67 11.27 14.26
N GLY A 79 3.29 10.14 13.87
CA GLY A 79 2.81 8.79 14.19
C GLY A 79 1.87 8.20 13.13
N GLU A 80 1.74 8.85 11.97
CA GLU A 80 0.91 8.39 10.87
C GLU A 80 1.60 7.30 10.05
N LEU A 81 0.85 6.31 9.62
CA LEU A 81 1.34 5.11 8.95
C LEU A 81 1.19 5.21 7.43
N PHE A 82 2.23 4.81 6.71
CA PHE A 82 2.27 4.80 5.25
C PHE A 82 2.75 3.47 4.70
N THR A 83 2.26 3.12 3.49
CA THR A 83 2.75 1.97 2.73
C THR A 83 2.85 2.29 1.25
N PHE A 84 3.66 1.52 0.52
CA PHE A 84 3.81 1.60 -0.92
C PHE A 84 3.25 0.33 -1.54
N ASP A 85 2.12 0.46 -2.27
CA ASP A 85 1.37 -0.67 -2.82
C ASP A 85 1.61 -0.85 -4.31
N SER A 86 1.49 -2.10 -4.78
CA SER A 86 1.73 -2.51 -6.16
C SER A 86 0.70 -1.97 -7.15
N ASP A 87 1.10 -1.93 -8.40
CA ASP A 87 0.26 -1.64 -9.55
C ASP A 87 -0.67 -2.81 -9.92
N LEU A 88 -1.54 -2.55 -10.88
CA LEU A 88 -2.36 -3.55 -11.56
C LEU A 88 -2.33 -3.26 -13.05
N GLU A 89 -2.06 -4.28 -13.84
CA GLU A 89 -1.95 -4.18 -15.29
C GLU A 89 -3.31 -4.35 -15.98
N PHE A 90 -4.28 -4.91 -15.28
CA PHE A 90 -5.63 -5.17 -15.77
C PHE A 90 -6.70 -4.72 -14.79
N ASP A 91 -7.81 -4.22 -15.34
CA ASP A 91 -9.01 -3.86 -14.59
C ASP A 91 -10.23 -4.29 -15.41
N VAL A 92 -11.16 -5.03 -14.80
CA VAL A 92 -12.36 -5.56 -15.46
C VAL A 92 -12.03 -6.30 -16.75
N GLY A 93 -11.01 -7.19 -16.71
CA GLY A 93 -10.58 -8.00 -17.86
C GLY A 93 -9.92 -7.21 -19.00
N SER A 94 -9.73 -5.91 -18.85
CA SER A 94 -9.12 -5.01 -19.85
C SER A 94 -7.75 -4.53 -19.39
N PRO A 95 -6.81 -4.20 -20.30
CA PRO A 95 -5.48 -3.72 -19.95
C PRO A 95 -5.51 -2.25 -19.47
N TRP A 96 -6.38 -1.95 -18.53
CA TRP A 96 -6.51 -0.65 -17.90
C TRP A 96 -5.60 -0.59 -16.68
N TYR A 97 -4.48 0.06 -16.86
CA TYR A 97 -3.43 0.13 -15.88
C TYR A 97 -3.81 0.99 -14.66
N ARG A 98 -3.53 0.45 -13.47
CA ARG A 98 -3.61 1.16 -12.19
C ARG A 98 -2.21 1.25 -11.58
N PRO A 99 -1.70 2.46 -11.29
CA PRO A 99 -0.31 2.63 -10.88
C PRO A 99 0.01 2.06 -9.49
N THR A 100 1.30 1.84 -9.24
CA THR A 100 1.82 1.74 -7.87
C THR A 100 1.54 3.05 -7.13
N ARG A 101 1.28 2.99 -5.85
CA ARG A 101 0.85 4.17 -5.10
C ARG A 101 1.31 4.18 -3.65
N VAL A 102 1.58 5.36 -3.12
CA VAL A 102 1.77 5.57 -1.68
C VAL A 102 0.41 5.80 -1.04
N ASN A 103 0.12 5.05 0.00
CA ASN A 103 -1.12 5.15 0.76
C ASN A 103 -0.85 5.66 2.17
N HIS A 104 -1.68 6.58 2.65
CA HIS A 104 -1.79 6.94 4.06
C HIS A 104 -2.76 5.98 4.74
N VAL A 105 -2.26 5.20 5.68
CA VAL A 105 -3.00 4.11 6.32
C VAL A 105 -3.64 4.60 7.60
N THR A 106 -4.89 4.99 7.54
CA THR A 106 -5.68 5.34 8.71
C THR A 106 -6.43 4.14 9.28
N SER A 107 -6.92 4.25 10.50
CA SER A 107 -7.72 3.21 11.13
C SER A 107 -8.99 2.92 10.34
N ALA A 108 -9.26 1.65 10.05
CA ALA A 108 -10.37 1.17 9.24
C ALA A 108 -10.33 1.59 7.77
N SER A 109 -9.18 2.00 7.24
CA SER A 109 -9.05 2.35 5.81
C SER A 109 -9.13 1.14 4.89
N GLU A 110 -9.77 1.33 3.73
CA GLU A 110 -9.92 0.35 2.66
C GLU A 110 -9.38 0.97 1.36
N PHE A 111 -8.52 0.23 0.64
CA PHE A 111 -7.85 0.73 -0.56
C PHE A 111 -8.35 0.10 -1.85
N GLY A 112 -9.43 -0.68 -1.77
CA GLY A 112 -10.27 -1.07 -2.88
C GLY A 112 -9.75 -2.16 -3.79
N TRP A 113 -8.66 -2.86 -3.46
CA TRP A 113 -8.25 -3.98 -4.28
C TRP A 113 -9.27 -5.13 -4.22
N ARG A 114 -9.67 -5.64 -5.38
CA ARG A 114 -10.52 -6.83 -5.52
C ARG A 114 -10.05 -7.63 -6.73
N ALA A 115 -10.11 -8.96 -6.61
CA ALA A 115 -9.78 -9.83 -7.73
C ALA A 115 -10.73 -9.58 -8.90
N GLY A 116 -10.16 -9.35 -10.08
CA GLY A 116 -10.92 -9.14 -11.33
C GLY A 116 -11.55 -7.77 -11.53
N SER A 117 -11.55 -6.90 -10.53
CA SER A 117 -12.01 -5.50 -10.65
C SER A 117 -10.98 -4.49 -10.14
N ALA A 118 -9.75 -4.91 -10.10
CA ALA A 118 -8.56 -4.12 -9.75
C ALA A 118 -8.69 -3.33 -8.45
N LYS A 119 -8.62 -2.01 -8.52
CA LYS A 119 -8.77 -1.09 -7.39
C LYS A 119 -10.02 -0.26 -7.59
N TRP A 120 -10.86 -0.22 -6.57
CA TRP A 120 -12.05 0.64 -6.60
C TRP A 120 -11.67 2.09 -6.83
N PRO A 121 -12.50 2.83 -7.58
CA PRO A 121 -12.31 4.26 -7.77
C PRO A 121 -12.34 5.02 -6.45
N GLU A 122 -11.54 6.09 -6.34
CA GLU A 122 -11.46 6.93 -5.15
C GLU A 122 -12.76 7.66 -4.80
N TYR A 123 -13.68 7.78 -5.78
CA TYR A 123 -15.00 8.38 -5.53
C TYR A 123 -16.00 7.42 -4.87
N PHE A 124 -15.63 6.16 -4.65
CA PHE A 124 -16.42 5.25 -3.83
C PHE A 124 -16.20 5.59 -2.36
N ALA A 125 -17.31 5.68 -1.60
CA ALA A 125 -17.27 6.09 -0.19
C ALA A 125 -16.37 5.18 0.68
N ASP A 126 -16.23 3.92 0.28
CA ASP A 126 -15.49 2.90 1.02
C ASP A 126 -14.04 2.70 0.50
N SER A 127 -13.57 3.52 -0.43
CA SER A 127 -12.23 3.40 -1.01
C SER A 127 -11.40 4.65 -0.75
N ASN A 128 -10.28 4.48 -0.06
CA ASN A 128 -9.35 5.57 0.18
C ASN A 128 -8.49 5.84 -1.05
N GLY A 129 -8.27 7.11 -1.35
CA GLY A 129 -7.35 7.57 -2.38
C GLY A 129 -5.89 7.42 -1.99
N ALA A 130 -5.00 7.51 -2.99
CA ALA A 130 -3.57 7.54 -2.77
C ALA A 130 -3.10 8.93 -2.31
N VAL A 131 -2.00 8.96 -1.55
CA VAL A 131 -1.22 10.19 -1.33
C VAL A 131 -0.61 10.65 -2.64
N VAL A 132 -0.06 9.72 -3.41
CA VAL A 132 0.50 9.95 -4.74
C VAL A 132 0.59 8.66 -5.53
N ASP A 133 0.26 8.74 -6.82
CA ASP A 133 0.52 7.69 -7.80
C ASP A 133 1.98 7.77 -8.29
N ILE A 134 2.65 6.62 -8.31
CA ILE A 134 4.06 6.55 -8.71
C ILE A 134 4.20 6.10 -10.17
N GLY A 135 3.41 5.18 -10.64
CA GLY A 135 3.49 4.65 -11.99
C GLY A 135 3.84 3.16 -12.01
N PRO A 136 4.37 2.66 -13.14
CA PRO A 136 4.84 1.28 -13.22
C PRO A 136 5.98 1.02 -12.24
N GLY A 137 6.03 -0.18 -11.66
CA GLY A 137 7.12 -0.58 -10.79
C GLY A 137 6.78 -1.71 -9.85
N SER A 138 7.77 -2.10 -9.04
CA SER A 138 7.64 -3.08 -7.98
C SER A 138 8.00 -2.46 -6.64
N PRO A 139 7.00 -2.07 -5.84
CA PRO A 139 7.20 -1.54 -4.50
C PRO A 139 7.98 -2.49 -3.60
N THR A 140 8.98 -1.94 -2.90
CA THR A 140 9.77 -2.65 -1.91
C THR A 140 9.91 -1.82 -0.64
N GLY A 141 11.08 -1.27 -0.32
CA GLY A 141 11.30 -0.51 0.90
C GLY A 141 10.58 0.84 0.94
N ILE A 142 10.16 1.24 2.13
CA ILE A 142 9.63 2.56 2.43
C ILE A 142 10.20 3.04 3.76
N SER A 143 10.63 4.30 3.86
CA SER A 143 11.18 4.86 5.09
C SER A 143 11.13 6.39 5.07
N PHE A 144 10.85 7.02 6.21
CA PHE A 144 11.06 8.46 6.36
C PHE A 144 12.53 8.77 6.58
N GLY A 145 12.98 9.93 6.11
CA GLY A 145 14.37 10.38 6.22
C GLY A 145 14.80 10.83 7.61
N HIS A 146 13.86 10.95 8.56
CA HIS A 146 14.21 11.28 9.95
C HIS A 146 15.12 10.20 10.55
N HIS A 147 16.08 10.62 11.36
CA HIS A 147 17.18 9.82 11.88
C HIS A 147 18.28 9.45 10.87
N SER A 148 18.16 9.84 9.60
CA SER A 148 19.25 9.73 8.65
C SER A 148 20.34 10.79 8.88
N ASN A 149 21.52 10.56 8.29
CA ASN A 149 22.56 11.59 8.21
C ASN A 149 22.41 12.51 6.97
N PHE A 150 21.26 12.47 6.29
CA PHE A 150 21.01 13.36 5.17
C PHE A 150 20.74 14.81 5.66
N PRO A 151 21.01 15.81 4.80
CA PRO A 151 20.70 17.20 5.10
C PRO A 151 19.22 17.41 5.47
N ASP A 152 18.93 18.48 6.23
CA ASP A 152 17.60 18.78 6.79
C ASP A 152 16.46 18.69 5.77
N ARG A 153 16.71 19.12 4.53
CA ARG A 153 15.71 19.06 3.44
C ARG A 153 15.20 17.64 3.12
N PHE A 154 15.81 16.60 3.65
CA PHE A 154 15.42 15.21 3.45
C PHE A 154 14.85 14.56 4.71
N GLN A 155 14.93 15.22 5.87
CA GLN A 155 14.54 14.61 7.14
C GLN A 155 13.05 14.24 7.20
N ASP A 156 12.18 15.04 6.60
CA ASP A 156 10.73 14.80 6.61
C ASP A 156 10.20 14.22 5.29
N LYS A 157 11.09 13.89 4.35
CA LYS A 157 10.69 13.22 3.11
C LYS A 157 10.46 11.72 3.33
N LEU A 158 9.46 11.20 2.65
CA LEU A 158 9.27 9.78 2.51
C LEU A 158 10.13 9.28 1.36
N PHE A 159 10.92 8.26 1.59
CA PHE A 159 11.69 7.53 0.58
C PHE A 159 10.99 6.23 0.25
N ILE A 160 10.88 5.91 -1.03
CA ILE A 160 10.30 4.67 -1.54
C ILE A 160 11.22 4.03 -2.56
N CYS A 161 11.28 2.71 -2.55
CA CYS A 161 12.15 1.92 -3.41
C CYS A 161 11.33 1.17 -4.47
N ASP A 162 11.76 1.28 -5.72
CA ASP A 162 11.25 0.51 -6.83
C ASP A 162 12.32 -0.49 -7.31
N TRP A 163 12.01 -1.76 -7.19
CA TRP A 163 12.91 -2.85 -7.57
C TRP A 163 13.03 -3.01 -9.10
N THR A 164 11.93 -2.81 -9.84
CA THR A 164 11.89 -3.06 -11.28
C THR A 164 12.79 -2.11 -12.05
N PHE A 165 12.69 -0.82 -11.77
CA PHE A 165 13.45 0.21 -12.48
C PHE A 165 14.73 0.64 -11.74
N GLY A 166 14.98 0.07 -10.56
CA GLY A 166 16.16 0.40 -9.77
C GLY A 166 16.17 1.87 -9.34
N THR A 167 15.04 2.36 -8.86
CA THR A 167 14.87 3.77 -8.53
C THR A 167 14.47 3.95 -7.07
N ILE A 168 15.11 4.90 -6.41
CA ILE A 168 14.62 5.45 -5.14
C ILE A 168 13.97 6.80 -5.46
N TYR A 169 12.73 6.96 -5.03
CA TYR A 169 12.05 8.25 -5.06
C TYR A 169 11.99 8.86 -3.66
N THR A 170 11.98 10.19 -3.60
CA THR A 170 11.48 10.94 -2.45
C THR A 170 10.09 11.46 -2.75
N VAL A 171 9.24 11.49 -1.74
CA VAL A 171 7.91 12.09 -1.79
C VAL A 171 7.87 13.27 -0.83
N ASP A 172 7.62 14.45 -1.37
CA ASP A 172 7.26 15.64 -0.60
C ASP A 172 5.77 15.52 -0.27
N MET A 173 5.40 15.55 1.00
CA MET A 173 4.02 15.42 1.44
C MET A 173 3.52 16.73 2.05
N GLU A 174 2.29 17.08 1.70
CA GLU A 174 1.56 18.22 2.24
C GLU A 174 0.25 17.72 2.84
N GLU A 175 -0.13 18.25 4.01
CA GLU A 175 -1.41 17.94 4.64
C GLU A 175 -2.57 18.36 3.74
N SER A 176 -3.57 17.49 3.59
CA SER A 176 -4.77 17.75 2.78
C SER A 176 -6.00 17.13 3.45
N GLY A 177 -6.81 17.95 4.08
CA GLY A 177 -7.94 17.48 4.87
C GLY A 177 -7.50 16.60 6.04
N SER A 178 -7.95 15.35 6.06
CA SER A 178 -7.55 14.34 7.06
C SER A 178 -6.44 13.40 6.56
N SER A 179 -5.78 13.74 5.47
CA SER A 179 -4.75 12.94 4.84
C SER A 179 -3.65 13.83 4.27
N TYR A 180 -2.95 13.34 3.24
CA TYR A 180 -1.84 14.02 2.58
C TYR A 180 -2.00 13.96 1.07
N VAL A 181 -1.39 14.92 0.39
CA VAL A 181 -1.09 14.85 -1.05
C VAL A 181 0.42 14.86 -1.23
N GLY A 182 0.93 14.11 -2.19
CA GLY A 182 2.35 13.90 -2.38
C GLY A 182 2.84 14.35 -3.76
N THR A 183 4.10 14.80 -3.80
CA THR A 183 4.84 15.04 -5.05
C THR A 183 6.10 14.18 -5.05
N LYS A 184 6.19 13.23 -5.98
CA LYS A 184 7.38 12.39 -6.12
C LYS A 184 8.50 13.10 -6.86
N ARG A 185 9.73 12.78 -6.47
CA ARG A 185 10.97 13.16 -7.16
C ARG A 185 11.93 11.98 -7.19
N GLU A 186 12.61 11.77 -8.31
CA GLU A 186 13.71 10.81 -8.36
C GLU A 186 14.84 11.28 -7.45
N PHE A 187 15.30 10.40 -6.58
CA PHE A 187 16.44 10.65 -5.68
C PHE A 187 17.69 9.92 -6.16
N LEU A 188 17.55 8.67 -6.58
CA LEU A 188 18.62 7.84 -7.09
C LEU A 188 18.07 6.86 -8.11
N ASN A 189 18.81 6.67 -9.19
CA ASN A 189 18.50 5.66 -10.20
C ASN A 189 19.77 4.93 -10.61
N GLY A 190 19.69 3.64 -10.93
CA GLY A 190 20.83 2.86 -11.38
C GLY A 190 20.44 1.58 -12.10
N THR A 191 21.36 1.05 -12.93
CA THR A 191 21.15 -0.21 -13.62
C THR A 191 22.47 -1.01 -13.63
N PRO A 192 22.48 -2.22 -13.05
CA PRO A 192 21.43 -2.82 -12.25
C PRO A 192 21.39 -2.24 -10.82
N LEU A 193 20.21 -1.99 -10.29
CA LEU A 193 20.00 -1.55 -8.91
C LEU A 193 18.72 -2.15 -8.33
N ASN A 194 18.79 -3.41 -7.91
CA ASN A 194 17.64 -4.11 -7.36
C ASN A 194 17.50 -3.81 -5.85
N ILE A 195 16.73 -2.77 -5.52
CA ILE A 195 16.57 -2.28 -4.16
C ILE A 195 15.41 -3.03 -3.50
N SER A 196 15.68 -3.75 -2.43
CA SER A 196 14.66 -4.52 -1.69
C SER A 196 14.24 -3.88 -0.38
N ALA A 197 15.08 -3.06 0.22
CA ALA A 197 14.78 -2.37 1.47
C ALA A 197 15.68 -1.16 1.67
N MET A 198 15.24 -0.26 2.53
CA MET A 198 16.01 0.89 2.99
C MET A 198 15.71 1.15 4.46
N ARG A 199 16.72 1.51 5.24
CA ARG A 199 16.59 1.92 6.66
C ARG A 199 17.59 3.02 6.97
N PHE A 200 17.21 3.90 7.89
CA PHE A 200 18.03 4.98 8.42
C PHE A 200 18.25 4.84 9.93
#